data_0d070c171568356431d958be9b8a2fc0
#
_entry.id   0d070c171568356431d958be9b8a2fc0
#
_cell.length_a   1.000
_cell.length_b   1.000
_cell.length_c   1.000
_cell.angle_alpha   90.00
_cell.angle_beta   90.00
_cell.angle_gamma   90.00
#
_symmetry.space_group_name_H-M   'P 1'
#
loop_
_entity.id
_entity.type
_entity.pdbx_description
1 polymer ?
#
loop_
_entity_poly.entity_id
_entity_poly.type
_entity_poly.pdbx_seq_one_letter_code
_entity_poly.pdbx_strand_id
1 'polypeptide(L)'
;MCIRDSEYTSTRVMDKALMDRFTIVEMDVLNEEDESTLLNYMFPSVDTTLLNNVAKIATLTRTESNSETARITSGISTRTTVELCGLLFDGFTLEEAAEVSIYPQYDNTGGVDSERTFVKQIVQKFCDDGSSDDLFNEEEMAEATEDVS
;
A
#
# COMPACT_ATOMS: atom_id res chain seq x y z
N MET A 1 -2.85 -23.89 8.79
CA MET A 1 -2.08 -22.99 9.66
C MET A 1 -1.03 -22.29 8.81
N CYS A 2 -1.29 -21.06 8.41
CA CYS A 2 -0.28 -20.27 7.72
C CYS A 2 0.78 -19.87 8.74
N ILE A 3 2.00 -20.34 8.56
CA ILE A 3 3.16 -19.80 9.26
C ILE A 3 3.44 -18.46 8.55
N ARG A 4 2.80 -17.41 9.05
CA ARG A 4 3.08 -16.05 8.62
C ARG A 4 4.17 -15.53 9.52
N ASP A 5 5.22 -15.09 8.88
CA ASP A 5 6.28 -14.26 9.41
C ASP A 5 7.30 -14.94 10.32
N SER A 6 8.48 -15.06 9.78
CA SER A 6 9.73 -15.27 10.52
C SER A 6 10.02 -14.14 11.54
N GLU A 7 9.22 -13.07 11.55
CA GLU A 7 9.35 -11.90 12.43
C GLU A 7 8.67 -12.07 13.80
N TYR A 8 7.75 -13.02 13.93
CA TYR A 8 7.17 -13.30 15.24
C TYR A 8 8.12 -14.14 16.08
N THR A 9 8.54 -13.61 17.21
CA THR A 9 9.41 -14.28 18.22
C THR A 9 8.86 -15.61 18.73
N SER A 10 7.61 -15.94 18.46
CA SER A 10 6.93 -17.19 18.80
C SER A 10 6.96 -18.23 17.66
N THR A 11 7.43 -17.89 16.46
CA THR A 11 7.57 -18.87 15.37
C THR A 11 8.82 -19.70 15.56
N ARG A 12 8.65 -21.03 15.62
CA ARG A 12 9.76 -21.98 15.62
C ARG A 12 10.06 -22.42 14.20
N VAL A 13 11.35 -22.53 13.89
CA VAL A 13 11.78 -23.17 12.65
C VAL A 13 11.22 -24.59 12.61
N MET A 14 10.53 -24.94 11.52
CA MET A 14 9.93 -26.25 11.35
C MET A 14 11.02 -27.32 11.28
N ASP A 15 10.86 -28.41 12.02
CA ASP A 15 11.81 -29.52 11.99
C ASP A 15 11.88 -30.11 10.58
N LYS A 16 13.10 -30.43 10.13
CA LYS A 16 13.36 -30.99 8.79
C LYS A 16 12.57 -32.28 8.54
N ALA A 17 12.45 -33.14 9.55
CA ALA A 17 11.67 -34.38 9.46
C ALA A 17 10.16 -34.13 9.26
N LEU A 18 9.66 -32.98 9.72
CA LEU A 18 8.30 -32.55 9.47
C LEU A 18 8.16 -31.96 8.07
N MET A 19 9.13 -31.16 7.63
CA MET A 19 9.15 -30.57 6.29
C MET A 19 9.16 -31.63 5.19
N ASP A 20 9.91 -32.74 5.38
CA ASP A 20 9.99 -33.84 4.40
C ASP A 20 8.66 -34.59 4.18
N ARG A 21 7.67 -34.37 5.05
CA ARG A 21 6.33 -34.97 4.95
C ARG A 21 5.29 -34.11 4.24
N PHE A 22 5.65 -32.87 3.89
CA PHE A 22 4.76 -31.92 3.23
C PHE A 22 5.34 -31.47 1.87
N THR A 23 4.46 -31.20 0.95
CA THR A 23 4.83 -30.47 -0.26
C THR A 23 4.92 -28.98 0.13
N ILE A 24 6.12 -28.41 0.01
CA ILE A 24 6.35 -27.00 0.31
C ILE A 24 6.05 -26.20 -0.94
N VAL A 25 5.15 -25.25 -0.83
CA VAL A 25 4.85 -24.27 -1.87
C VAL A 25 5.25 -22.91 -1.38
N GLU A 26 6.16 -22.26 -2.07
CA GLU A 26 6.51 -20.86 -1.81
C GLU A 26 5.45 -19.98 -2.45
N MET A 27 4.87 -19.09 -1.65
CA MET A 27 3.88 -18.11 -2.13
C MET A 27 4.41 -16.72 -1.81
N ASP A 28 4.53 -15.94 -2.86
CA ASP A 28 4.91 -14.54 -2.77
C ASP A 28 3.67 -13.63 -2.64
N VAL A 29 3.89 -12.36 -2.30
CA VAL A 29 2.83 -11.35 -2.35
C VAL A 29 2.44 -11.08 -3.80
N LEU A 30 1.18 -10.73 -4.03
CA LEU A 30 0.70 -10.38 -5.36
C LEU A 30 1.45 -9.15 -5.89
N ASN A 31 1.78 -9.17 -7.16
CA ASN A 31 2.24 -7.99 -7.87
C ASN A 31 1.06 -7.03 -8.13
N GLU A 32 1.33 -5.81 -8.60
CA GLU A 32 0.31 -4.79 -8.85
C GLU A 32 -0.76 -5.24 -9.83
N GLU A 33 -0.36 -5.92 -10.91
CA GLU A 33 -1.27 -6.36 -11.98
C GLU A 33 -2.22 -7.45 -11.50
N ASP A 34 -1.69 -8.46 -10.82
CA ASP A 34 -2.49 -9.57 -10.27
C ASP A 34 -3.42 -9.08 -9.17
N GLU A 35 -2.95 -8.16 -8.30
CA GLU A 35 -3.77 -7.58 -7.24
C GLU A 35 -4.89 -6.71 -7.81
N SER A 36 -4.59 -5.88 -8.80
CA SER A 36 -5.59 -5.09 -9.53
C SER A 36 -6.65 -6.00 -10.17
N THR A 37 -6.23 -7.09 -10.83
CA THR A 37 -7.13 -8.07 -11.43
C THR A 37 -8.04 -8.72 -10.39
N LEU A 38 -7.49 -9.12 -9.23
CA LEU A 38 -8.23 -9.68 -8.12
C LEU A 38 -9.29 -8.71 -7.60
N LEU A 39 -8.90 -7.46 -7.35
CA LEU A 39 -9.81 -6.44 -6.80
C LEU A 39 -10.94 -6.11 -7.79
N ASN A 40 -10.63 -5.98 -9.08
CA ASN A 40 -11.64 -5.76 -10.13
C ASN A 40 -12.62 -6.95 -10.25
N TYR A 41 -12.13 -8.18 -10.06
CA TYR A 41 -13.01 -9.36 -10.05
C TYR A 41 -13.93 -9.40 -8.83
N MET A 42 -13.42 -9.03 -7.65
CA MET A 42 -14.18 -9.05 -6.39
C MET A 42 -15.18 -7.89 -6.29
N PHE A 43 -14.84 -6.72 -6.82
CA PHE A 43 -15.62 -5.48 -6.69
C PHE A 43 -15.96 -4.86 -8.06
N PRO A 44 -16.72 -5.55 -8.92
CA PRO A 44 -16.99 -5.07 -10.28
C PRO A 44 -17.83 -3.79 -10.34
N SER A 45 -18.46 -3.39 -9.24
CA SER A 45 -19.29 -2.17 -9.13
C SER A 45 -18.49 -0.93 -8.70
N VAL A 46 -17.27 -1.10 -8.21
CA VAL A 46 -16.40 -0.01 -7.83
C VAL A 46 -15.62 0.46 -9.06
N ASP A 47 -15.31 1.75 -9.11
CA ASP A 47 -14.53 2.32 -10.22
C ASP A 47 -13.17 1.61 -10.34
N THR A 48 -12.89 1.13 -11.55
CA THR A 48 -11.62 0.44 -11.87
C THR A 48 -10.40 1.30 -11.55
N THR A 49 -10.49 2.61 -11.73
CA THR A 49 -9.40 3.55 -11.42
C THR A 49 -9.09 3.53 -9.93
N LEU A 50 -10.10 3.56 -9.07
CA LEU A 50 -9.92 3.48 -7.62
C LEU A 50 -9.30 2.14 -7.20
N LEU A 51 -9.77 1.03 -7.77
CA LEU A 51 -9.23 -0.30 -7.48
C LEU A 51 -7.75 -0.42 -7.91
N ASN A 52 -7.41 0.14 -9.05
CA ASN A 52 -6.02 0.19 -9.52
C ASN A 52 -5.15 1.07 -8.60
N ASN A 53 -5.68 2.19 -8.11
CA ASN A 53 -4.98 3.04 -7.15
C ASN A 53 -4.72 2.31 -5.83
N VAL A 54 -5.67 1.51 -5.35
CA VAL A 54 -5.47 0.65 -4.16
C VAL A 54 -4.34 -0.36 -4.38
N ALA A 55 -4.29 -1.02 -5.55
CA ALA A 55 -3.23 -1.95 -5.89
C ALA A 55 -1.85 -1.25 -5.96
N LYS A 56 -1.78 -0.03 -6.51
CA LYS A 56 -0.56 0.79 -6.53
C LYS A 56 -0.09 1.18 -5.12
N ILE A 57 -1.01 1.63 -4.26
CA ILE A 57 -0.71 1.96 -2.86
C ILE A 57 -0.09 0.74 -2.16
N ALA A 58 -0.66 -0.44 -2.33
CA ALA A 58 -0.14 -1.66 -1.75
C ALA A 58 1.27 -1.99 -2.27
N THR A 59 1.48 -1.91 -3.56
CA THR A 59 2.79 -2.14 -4.19
C THR A 59 3.84 -1.15 -3.71
N LEU A 60 3.51 0.14 -3.63
CA LEU A 60 4.43 1.18 -3.15
C LEU A 60 4.82 0.94 -1.69
N THR A 61 3.87 0.63 -0.81
CA THR A 61 4.17 0.35 0.60
C THR A 61 5.02 -0.91 0.77
N ARG A 62 4.79 -1.96 -0.02
CA ARG A 62 5.60 -3.19 -0.01
C ARG A 62 7.01 -2.94 -0.52
N THR A 63 7.16 -2.17 -1.58
CA THR A 63 8.47 -1.79 -2.13
C THR A 63 9.26 -0.96 -1.12
N GLU A 64 8.60 0.02 -0.48
CA GLU A 64 9.24 0.85 0.54
C GLU A 64 9.68 0.02 1.76
N SER A 65 8.83 -0.89 2.26
CA SER A 65 9.17 -1.72 3.43
C SER A 65 10.34 -2.68 3.17
N ASN A 66 10.59 -3.04 1.91
CA ASN A 66 11.70 -3.90 1.50
C ASN A 66 12.95 -3.11 1.09
N SER A 67 12.93 -1.78 1.12
CA SER A 67 14.07 -0.96 0.76
C SER A 67 15.11 -0.92 1.88
N GLU A 68 16.39 -0.68 1.54
CA GLU A 68 17.47 -0.51 2.52
C GLU A 68 17.27 0.72 3.42
N THR A 69 16.50 1.69 2.96
CA THR A 69 16.15 2.92 3.68
C THR A 69 14.67 2.96 4.07
N ALA A 70 14.11 1.80 4.36
CA ALA A 70 12.69 1.67 4.68
C ALA A 70 12.24 2.64 5.78
N ARG A 71 11.17 3.40 5.49
CA ARG A 71 10.51 4.30 6.45
C ARG A 71 9.33 3.66 7.14
N ILE A 72 8.91 2.50 6.67
CA ILE A 72 7.80 1.72 7.22
C ILE A 72 8.26 0.29 7.46
N THR A 73 7.75 -0.30 8.52
CA THR A 73 8.13 -1.65 8.98
C THR A 73 7.52 -2.74 8.12
N SER A 74 6.36 -2.51 7.54
CA SER A 74 5.65 -3.51 6.73
C SER A 74 4.81 -2.87 5.63
N GLY A 75 4.69 -3.55 4.50
CA GLY A 75 3.77 -3.17 3.43
C GLY A 75 2.33 -3.63 3.71
N ILE A 76 1.38 -3.03 3.01
CA ILE A 76 -0.05 -3.36 3.09
C ILE A 76 -0.28 -4.77 2.54
N SER A 77 -1.02 -5.59 3.29
CA SER A 77 -1.37 -6.95 2.86
C SER A 77 -2.55 -6.94 1.87
N THR A 78 -2.66 -7.97 1.04
CA THR A 78 -3.83 -8.16 0.16
C THR A 78 -5.14 -8.23 0.93
N ARG A 79 -5.14 -8.70 2.19
CA ARG A 79 -6.34 -8.66 3.04
C ARG A 79 -6.77 -7.21 3.30
N THR A 80 -5.83 -6.34 3.61
CA THR A 80 -6.11 -4.92 3.86
C THR A 80 -6.63 -4.23 2.60
N THR A 81 -6.10 -4.57 1.41
CA THR A 81 -6.61 -4.00 0.14
C THR A 81 -8.05 -4.45 -0.14
N VAL A 82 -8.39 -5.70 0.15
CA VAL A 82 -9.77 -6.21 0.04
C VAL A 82 -10.71 -5.51 1.03
N GLU A 83 -10.28 -5.31 2.29
CA GLU A 83 -11.06 -4.56 3.28
C GLU A 83 -11.29 -3.11 2.85
N LEU A 84 -10.25 -2.44 2.35
CA LEU A 84 -10.34 -1.09 1.80
C LEU A 84 -11.35 -1.01 0.65
N CYS A 85 -11.28 -1.94 -0.30
CA CYS A 85 -12.20 -2.00 -1.43
C CYS A 85 -13.64 -2.30 -0.99
N GLY A 86 -13.83 -3.06 0.09
CA GLY A 86 -15.14 -3.26 0.71
C GLY A 86 -15.74 -1.96 1.23
N LEU A 87 -14.94 -1.09 1.86
CA LEU A 87 -15.38 0.23 2.31
C LEU A 87 -15.68 1.16 1.12
N LEU A 88 -14.87 1.12 0.06
CA LEU A 88 -15.17 1.86 -1.19
C LEU A 88 -16.48 1.41 -1.81
N PHE A 89 -16.77 0.10 -1.79
CA PHE A 89 -18.05 -0.45 -2.26
C PHE A 89 -19.24 0.05 -1.41
N ASP A 90 -19.04 0.22 -0.10
CA ASP A 90 -20.04 0.76 0.83
C ASP A 90 -20.21 2.29 0.68
N GLY A 91 -19.43 2.95 -0.17
CA GLY A 91 -19.55 4.37 -0.51
C GLY A 91 -18.63 5.31 0.26
N PHE A 92 -17.66 4.79 1.01
CA PHE A 92 -16.61 5.61 1.63
C PHE A 92 -15.63 6.14 0.57
N THR A 93 -15.07 7.30 0.82
CA THR A 93 -13.97 7.83 0.00
C THR A 93 -12.68 7.03 0.27
N LEU A 94 -11.70 7.12 -0.63
CA LEU A 94 -10.41 6.44 -0.47
C LEU A 94 -9.70 6.89 0.83
N GLU A 95 -9.77 8.17 1.17
CA GLU A 95 -9.17 8.72 2.37
C GLU A 95 -9.84 8.19 3.64
N GLU A 96 -11.18 8.23 3.71
CA GLU A 96 -11.95 7.71 4.85
C GLU A 96 -11.71 6.20 5.04
N ALA A 97 -11.71 5.46 3.95
CA ALA A 97 -11.43 4.02 3.99
C ALA A 97 -10.01 3.73 4.47
N ALA A 98 -9.02 4.53 4.05
CA ALA A 98 -7.64 4.41 4.51
C ALA A 98 -7.47 4.77 6.00
N GLU A 99 -8.22 5.74 6.52
CA GLU A 99 -8.19 6.08 7.95
C GLU A 99 -8.56 4.91 8.85
N VAL A 100 -9.50 4.09 8.39
CA VAL A 100 -10.01 2.95 9.16
C VAL A 100 -9.18 1.69 8.95
N SER A 101 -8.76 1.40 7.72
CA SER A 101 -8.16 0.11 7.35
C SER A 101 -6.62 0.14 7.28
N ILE A 102 -6.02 1.26 6.92
CA ILE A 102 -4.57 1.37 6.67
C ILE A 102 -3.85 2.05 7.83
N TYR A 103 -4.21 3.28 8.17
CA TYR A 103 -3.43 4.11 9.09
C TYR A 103 -3.29 3.52 10.51
N PRO A 104 -4.26 2.80 11.08
CA PRO A 104 -4.10 2.18 12.39
C PRO A 104 -3.02 1.08 12.46
N GLN A 105 -2.61 0.53 11.31
CA GLN A 105 -1.57 -0.50 11.24
C GLN A 105 -0.16 0.06 11.41
N TYR A 106 0.02 1.38 11.31
CA TYR A 106 1.32 2.06 11.36
C TYR A 106 1.49 2.90 12.61
N ASP A 107 2.71 2.92 13.13
CA ASP A 107 3.04 3.70 14.32
C ASP A 107 2.95 5.21 14.02
N ASN A 108 2.42 5.95 14.99
CA ASN A 108 2.33 7.40 14.95
C ASN A 108 3.40 8.11 15.81
N THR A 109 4.34 7.35 16.36
CA THR A 109 5.44 7.89 17.17
C THR A 109 6.43 8.60 16.25
N GLY A 110 6.77 9.84 16.55
CA GLY A 110 7.67 10.65 15.70
C GLY A 110 6.98 11.80 14.95
N GLY A 111 5.66 11.93 15.04
CA GLY A 111 4.92 13.06 14.47
C GLY A 111 5.02 13.11 12.94
N VAL A 112 5.66 14.15 12.40
CA VAL A 112 5.78 14.37 10.95
C VAL A 112 6.60 13.28 10.25
N ASP A 113 7.58 12.68 10.94
CA ASP A 113 8.44 11.63 10.40
C ASP A 113 7.95 10.22 10.76
N SER A 114 6.70 10.09 11.27
CA SER A 114 6.13 8.78 11.61
C SER A 114 5.82 7.95 10.37
N GLU A 115 5.82 6.63 10.54
CA GLU A 115 5.39 5.67 9.49
C GLU A 115 4.00 6.02 8.96
N ARG A 116 3.08 6.34 9.86
CA ARG A 116 1.69 6.72 9.52
C ARG A 116 1.65 7.96 8.65
N THR A 117 2.45 8.99 8.94
CA THR A 117 2.51 10.21 8.13
C THR A 117 3.03 9.90 6.73
N PHE A 118 4.04 9.05 6.62
CA PHE A 118 4.58 8.64 5.32
C PHE A 118 3.54 7.88 4.49
N VAL A 119 2.82 6.94 5.11
CA VAL A 119 1.75 6.19 4.42
C VAL A 119 0.59 7.11 4.03
N LYS A 120 0.24 8.10 4.86
CA LYS A 120 -0.74 9.14 4.49
C LYS A 120 -0.33 9.89 3.23
N GLN A 121 0.92 10.27 3.10
CA GLN A 121 1.44 10.94 1.90
C GLN A 121 1.32 10.07 0.65
N ILE A 122 1.55 8.75 0.79
CA ILE A 122 1.36 7.82 -0.34
C ILE A 122 -0.11 7.78 -0.74
N VAL A 123 -1.03 7.62 0.20
CA VAL A 123 -2.48 7.54 -0.08
C VAL A 123 -2.99 8.84 -0.71
N GLN A 124 -2.58 10.00 -0.18
CA GLN A 124 -3.01 11.32 -0.66
C GLN A 124 -2.67 11.54 -2.14
N LYS A 125 -1.54 11.03 -2.63
CA LYS A 125 -1.20 11.11 -4.06
C LYS A 125 -2.25 10.49 -4.97
N PHE A 126 -3.02 9.52 -4.48
CA PHE A 126 -4.05 8.83 -5.24
C PHE A 126 -5.48 9.30 -4.90
N CYS A 127 -5.64 10.14 -3.87
CA CYS A 127 -6.91 10.80 -3.58
C CYS A 127 -7.13 12.01 -4.49
N ASP A 128 -6.04 12.70 -4.85
CA ASP A 128 -6.08 13.95 -5.66
C ASP A 128 -6.09 13.70 -7.18
N ASP A 129 -6.05 12.47 -7.67
CA ASP A 129 -6.03 12.12 -9.10
C ASP A 129 -7.29 12.56 -9.89
N GLY A 130 -8.13 13.39 -9.28
CA GLY A 130 -9.22 14.13 -9.92
C GLY A 130 -8.93 15.61 -10.19
N SER A 131 -7.81 16.18 -9.74
CA SER A 131 -7.59 17.64 -9.83
C SER A 131 -6.14 18.15 -9.78
N SER A 132 -5.12 17.32 -10.00
CA SER A 132 -3.75 17.85 -9.91
C SER A 132 -2.75 17.30 -10.93
N ASP A 133 -3.06 17.50 -12.21
CA ASP A 133 -2.02 17.51 -13.26
C ASP A 133 -1.29 18.87 -13.32
N ASP A 134 -1.61 19.81 -12.39
CA ASP A 134 -1.18 21.23 -12.52
C ASP A 134 -0.32 21.76 -11.36
N LEU A 135 0.03 20.96 -10.34
CA LEU A 135 0.72 21.53 -9.16
C LEU A 135 2.25 21.33 -9.13
N PHE A 136 2.81 20.58 -10.08
CA PHE A 136 4.27 20.42 -10.20
C PHE A 136 4.71 20.41 -11.67
N ASN A 137 4.35 21.44 -12.42
CA ASN A 137 5.01 21.70 -13.68
C ASN A 137 6.32 22.43 -13.38
N GLU A 138 7.43 21.70 -13.35
CA GLU A 138 8.78 22.26 -13.16
C GLU A 138 9.17 23.26 -14.26
N GLU A 139 8.41 23.32 -15.34
CA GLU A 139 8.65 24.26 -16.45
C GLU A 139 8.19 25.70 -16.11
N GLU A 140 7.18 25.90 -15.25
CA GLU A 140 6.76 27.27 -14.87
C GLU A 140 7.69 27.93 -13.84
N MET A 141 8.48 27.18 -13.09
CA MET A 141 9.47 27.76 -12.17
C MET A 141 10.73 28.25 -12.87
N ALA A 142 10.98 27.82 -14.10
CA ALA A 142 12.15 28.27 -14.86
C ALA A 142 11.89 29.64 -15.55
N GLU A 143 10.65 29.95 -15.94
CA GLU A 143 10.32 31.24 -16.60
C GLU A 143 10.20 32.40 -15.60
N ALA A 144 9.90 32.13 -14.32
CA ALA A 144 9.78 33.21 -13.32
C ALA A 144 11.11 33.78 -12.85
N THR A 145 12.26 33.18 -13.22
CA THR A 145 13.60 33.67 -12.84
C THR A 145 14.29 34.50 -13.94
N GLU A 146 13.76 34.60 -15.16
CA GLU A 146 14.37 35.39 -16.22
C GLU A 146 13.83 36.84 -16.33
N ASP A 147 12.77 37.19 -15.60
CA ASP A 147 12.17 38.55 -15.72
C ASP A 147 12.57 39.52 -14.59
N VAL A 148 13.65 39.22 -13.85
CA VAL A 148 14.25 40.13 -12.87
C VAL A 148 15.74 40.31 -13.19
N SER A 149 15.98 41.00 -14.27
CA SER A 149 17.27 41.63 -14.57
C SER A 149 17.08 42.95 -15.23
#